data_122b8739ffd086a111ad777338d709f6
#
_entry.id   122b8739ffd086a111ad777338d709f6
#
_cell.length_a   1.000
_cell.length_b   1.000
_cell.length_c   1.000
_cell.angle_alpha   90.00
_cell.angle_beta   90.00
_cell.angle_gamma   90.00
#
_symmetry.space_group_name_H-M   'P 1'
#
loop_
_entity.id
_entity.type
_entity.pdbx_description
1 polymer ?
#
loop_
_entity_poly.entity_id
_entity_poly.type
_entity_poly.pdbx_seq_one_letter_code
_entity_poly.pdbx_strand_id
1 'polypeptide(L)'
;MVKFIESELVLLKKEIDEMWTLVYNQLDRAGDAVLTLDRELAQQVLVRERRVNAFELKIDSDVEDIIALYNPVAIDLRFVLAMLKINTNLERLGDFAEGIARFALNCHEPALDTELVKQLRLEEMIAQVLSMLELAKQALQEESQELATAVFAKDNMLDEINADATAILADYISRHPESALSCLNLVSVLSLIHI
;
A
#
# COMPACT_ATOMS: atom_id res chain seq x y z
N MET A 1 -18.80 -6.85 32.34
CA MET A 1 -18.50 -5.80 31.34
C MET A 1 -17.06 -5.89 30.81
N VAL A 2 -16.03 -5.98 31.66
CA VAL A 2 -14.61 -6.06 31.23
C VAL A 2 -14.34 -7.22 30.25
N LYS A 3 -14.82 -8.41 30.51
CA LYS A 3 -14.60 -9.59 29.64
C LYS A 3 -15.22 -9.48 28.23
N PHE A 4 -16.20 -8.63 28.02
CA PHE A 4 -16.85 -8.47 26.70
C PHE A 4 -16.06 -7.53 25.80
N ILE A 5 -15.48 -6.46 26.34
CA ILE A 5 -14.66 -5.55 25.53
C ILE A 5 -13.38 -6.22 25.07
N GLU A 6 -12.74 -7.04 25.92
CA GLU A 6 -11.51 -7.76 25.55
C GLU A 6 -11.72 -8.64 24.31
N SER A 7 -12.85 -9.33 24.20
CA SER A 7 -13.16 -10.15 23.01
C SER A 7 -13.33 -9.31 21.75
N GLU A 8 -13.95 -8.13 21.85
CA GLU A 8 -14.12 -7.24 20.72
C GLU A 8 -12.79 -6.63 20.26
N LEU A 9 -11.92 -6.24 21.20
CA LEU A 9 -10.59 -5.74 20.86
C LEU A 9 -9.73 -6.80 20.16
N VAL A 10 -9.81 -8.07 20.59
CA VAL A 10 -9.14 -9.18 19.93
C VAL A 10 -9.69 -9.39 18.51
N LEU A 11 -11.01 -9.30 18.33
CA LEU A 11 -11.65 -9.44 17.03
C LEU A 11 -11.22 -8.30 16.09
N LEU A 12 -11.27 -7.07 16.56
CA LEU A 12 -10.83 -5.89 15.81
C LEU A 12 -9.36 -6.01 15.35
N LYS A 13 -8.46 -6.47 16.26
CA LYS A 13 -7.05 -6.70 15.91
C LYS A 13 -6.91 -7.75 14.80
N LYS A 14 -7.71 -8.81 14.85
CA LYS A 14 -7.72 -9.86 13.81
C LYS A 14 -8.21 -9.33 12.46
N GLU A 15 -9.23 -8.51 12.43
CA GLU A 15 -9.76 -7.92 11.20
C GLU A 15 -8.77 -6.97 10.54
N ILE A 16 -8.09 -6.16 11.32
CA ILE A 16 -6.97 -5.33 10.85
C ILE A 16 -5.86 -6.21 10.25
N ASP A 17 -5.50 -7.33 10.88
CA ASP A 17 -4.49 -8.25 10.36
C ASP A 17 -4.91 -8.90 9.03
N GLU A 18 -6.18 -9.28 8.89
CA GLU A 18 -6.75 -9.82 7.66
C GLU A 18 -6.76 -8.76 6.53
N MET A 19 -7.17 -7.53 6.83
CA MET A 19 -7.12 -6.42 5.89
C MET A 19 -5.69 -6.09 5.48
N TRP A 20 -4.75 -6.07 6.42
CA TRP A 20 -3.32 -5.85 6.14
C TRP A 20 -2.77 -6.87 5.16
N THR A 21 -3.08 -8.14 5.39
CA THR A 21 -2.67 -9.22 4.50
C THR A 21 -3.29 -9.08 3.10
N LEU A 22 -4.54 -8.64 3.02
CA LEU A 22 -5.21 -8.37 1.75
C LEU A 22 -4.50 -7.24 0.98
N VAL A 23 -4.22 -6.12 1.65
CA VAL A 23 -3.56 -4.94 1.06
C VAL A 23 -2.13 -5.25 0.64
N TYR A 24 -1.37 -5.97 1.46
CA TYR A 24 -0.04 -6.44 1.10
C TYR A 24 -0.05 -7.22 -0.22
N ASN A 25 -0.95 -8.21 -0.34
CA ASN A 25 -1.10 -8.99 -1.57
C ASN A 25 -1.60 -8.16 -2.77
N GLN A 26 -2.34 -7.08 -2.53
CA GLN A 26 -2.76 -6.15 -3.58
C GLN A 26 -1.58 -5.37 -4.13
N LEU A 27 -0.72 -4.81 -3.24
CA LEU A 27 0.48 -4.07 -3.63
C LEU A 27 1.49 -4.96 -4.35
N ASP A 28 1.74 -6.16 -3.85
CA ASP A 28 2.63 -7.15 -4.45
C ASP A 28 2.20 -7.46 -5.90
N ARG A 29 0.92 -7.81 -6.09
CA ARG A 29 0.35 -8.09 -7.42
C ARG A 29 0.32 -6.87 -8.33
N ALA A 30 0.07 -5.68 -7.80
CA ALA A 30 0.10 -4.45 -8.58
C ALA A 30 1.52 -4.14 -9.06
N GLY A 31 2.52 -4.38 -8.22
CA GLY A 31 3.94 -4.29 -8.58
C GLY A 31 4.30 -5.25 -9.71
N ASP A 32 3.95 -6.53 -9.57
CA ASP A 32 4.17 -7.53 -10.61
C ASP A 32 3.45 -7.15 -11.93
N ALA A 33 2.20 -6.67 -11.83
CA ALA A 33 1.44 -6.28 -13.00
C ALA A 33 2.08 -5.10 -13.76
N VAL A 34 2.69 -4.16 -13.07
CA VAL A 34 3.42 -3.04 -13.69
C VAL A 34 4.70 -3.54 -14.36
N LEU A 35 5.49 -4.35 -13.65
CA LEU A 35 6.78 -4.83 -14.17
C LEU A 35 6.63 -5.70 -15.42
N THR A 36 5.56 -6.49 -15.47
CA THR A 36 5.31 -7.43 -16.57
C THR A 36 4.29 -6.94 -17.59
N LEU A 37 3.60 -5.81 -17.33
CA LEU A 37 2.42 -5.32 -18.05
C LEU A 37 1.33 -6.39 -18.19
N ASP A 38 1.19 -7.24 -17.15
CA ASP A 38 0.19 -8.31 -17.11
C ASP A 38 -1.20 -7.71 -16.82
N ARG A 39 -2.01 -7.61 -17.89
CA ARG A 39 -3.36 -7.03 -17.83
C ARG A 39 -4.34 -7.90 -17.05
N GLU A 40 -4.15 -9.22 -17.05
CA GLU A 40 -5.02 -10.13 -16.29
C GLU A 40 -4.77 -9.98 -14.81
N LEU A 41 -3.50 -9.94 -14.40
CA LEU A 41 -3.10 -9.70 -13.03
C LEU A 41 -3.59 -8.31 -12.54
N ALA A 42 -3.41 -7.28 -13.35
CA ALA A 42 -3.92 -5.95 -13.07
C ALA A 42 -5.44 -5.92 -12.87
N GLN A 43 -6.20 -6.62 -13.74
CA GLN A 43 -7.67 -6.72 -13.58
C GLN A 43 -8.07 -7.42 -12.28
N GLN A 44 -7.31 -8.42 -11.84
CA GLN A 44 -7.55 -9.10 -10.55
C GLN A 44 -7.35 -8.14 -9.37
N VAL A 45 -6.38 -7.23 -9.42
CA VAL A 45 -6.18 -6.19 -8.40
C VAL A 45 -7.42 -5.30 -8.31
N LEU A 46 -7.92 -4.78 -9.45
CA LEU A 46 -9.10 -3.93 -9.48
C LEU A 46 -10.36 -4.61 -8.90
N VAL A 47 -10.54 -5.89 -9.20
CA VAL A 47 -11.71 -6.65 -8.69
C VAL A 47 -11.62 -6.83 -7.17
N ARG A 48 -10.42 -7.03 -6.64
CA ARG A 48 -10.19 -7.24 -5.21
C ARG A 48 -10.28 -5.98 -4.37
N GLU A 49 -10.12 -4.80 -4.99
CA GLU A 49 -10.25 -3.51 -4.31
C GLU A 49 -11.60 -3.35 -3.61
N ARG A 50 -12.67 -3.85 -4.21
CA ARG A 50 -14.00 -3.89 -3.58
C ARG A 50 -14.02 -4.62 -2.24
N ARG A 51 -13.09 -5.57 -2.04
CA ARG A 51 -12.96 -6.29 -0.78
C ARG A 51 -12.23 -5.48 0.27
N VAL A 52 -11.24 -4.68 -0.13
CA VAL A 52 -10.55 -3.73 0.76
C VAL A 52 -11.56 -2.72 1.30
N ASN A 53 -12.36 -2.10 0.41
CA ASN A 53 -13.40 -1.13 0.76
C ASN A 53 -14.47 -1.75 1.67
N ALA A 54 -14.84 -3.01 1.45
CA ALA A 54 -15.78 -3.70 2.33
C ALA A 54 -15.19 -3.98 3.73
N PHE A 55 -13.88 -4.27 3.83
CA PHE A 55 -13.18 -4.39 5.10
C PHE A 55 -13.12 -3.04 5.83
N GLU A 56 -12.78 -1.97 5.12
CA GLU A 56 -12.75 -0.62 5.70
C GLU A 56 -14.07 -0.28 6.38
N LEU A 57 -15.18 -0.35 5.62
CA LEU A 57 -16.51 -0.03 6.14
C LEU A 57 -16.91 -0.91 7.32
N LYS A 58 -16.53 -2.20 7.28
CA LYS A 58 -16.81 -3.12 8.38
C LYS A 58 -16.05 -2.72 9.65
N ILE A 59 -14.73 -2.49 9.54
CA ILE A 59 -13.88 -2.12 10.66
C ILE A 59 -14.33 -0.76 11.26
N ASP A 60 -14.72 0.20 10.43
CA ASP A 60 -15.24 1.47 10.90
C ASP A 60 -16.51 1.27 11.73
N SER A 61 -17.46 0.46 11.24
CA SER A 61 -18.67 0.11 11.98
C SER A 61 -18.37 -0.60 13.30
N ASP A 62 -17.43 -1.54 13.31
CA ASP A 62 -17.04 -2.28 14.52
C ASP A 62 -16.38 -1.34 15.56
N VAL A 63 -15.58 -0.38 15.10
CA VAL A 63 -14.99 0.66 15.96
C VAL A 63 -16.07 1.54 16.57
N GLU A 64 -17.06 1.99 15.78
CA GLU A 64 -18.19 2.78 16.26
C GLU A 64 -19.01 2.03 17.30
N ASP A 65 -19.30 0.75 17.05
CA ASP A 65 -20.03 -0.12 17.97
C ASP A 65 -19.26 -0.36 19.28
N ILE A 66 -17.94 -0.59 19.21
CA ILE A 66 -17.12 -0.74 20.41
C ILE A 66 -17.16 0.53 21.26
N ILE A 67 -17.05 1.71 20.64
CA ILE A 67 -17.10 2.99 21.38
C ILE A 67 -18.51 3.20 21.99
N ALA A 68 -19.56 2.95 21.23
CA ALA A 68 -20.94 3.22 21.65
C ALA A 68 -21.44 2.25 22.73
N LEU A 69 -21.11 0.97 22.61
CA LEU A 69 -21.69 -0.07 23.47
C LEU A 69 -20.85 -0.36 24.72
N TYR A 70 -19.52 -0.25 24.60
CA TYR A 70 -18.60 -0.65 25.68
C TYR A 70 -17.94 0.54 26.39
N ASN A 71 -18.05 1.77 25.83
CA ASN A 71 -17.49 2.99 26.40
C ASN A 71 -16.02 2.81 26.85
N PRO A 72 -15.12 2.42 25.92
CA PRO A 72 -13.72 2.15 26.25
C PRO A 72 -13.05 3.39 26.86
N VAL A 73 -12.09 3.17 27.78
CA VAL A 73 -11.38 4.25 28.46
C VAL A 73 -9.88 4.05 28.39
N ALA A 74 -9.13 5.14 28.52
CA ALA A 74 -7.67 5.14 28.63
C ALA A 74 -6.99 4.30 27.52
N ILE A 75 -6.43 3.16 27.86
CA ILE A 75 -5.64 2.30 26.97
C ILE A 75 -6.50 1.69 25.87
N ASP A 76 -7.70 1.19 26.21
CA ASP A 76 -8.61 0.54 25.25
C ASP A 76 -9.11 1.54 24.20
N LEU A 77 -9.47 2.76 24.63
CA LEU A 77 -9.87 3.81 23.69
C LEU A 77 -8.73 4.19 22.75
N ARG A 78 -7.50 4.30 23.26
CA ARG A 78 -6.33 4.60 22.41
C ARG A 78 -6.07 3.49 21.39
N PHE A 79 -6.23 2.24 21.80
CA PHE A 79 -6.10 1.10 20.90
C PHE A 79 -7.14 1.15 19.79
N VAL A 80 -8.43 1.33 20.11
CA VAL A 80 -9.52 1.41 19.13
C VAL A 80 -9.28 2.55 18.13
N LEU A 81 -8.91 3.73 18.61
CA LEU A 81 -8.60 4.88 17.74
C LEU A 81 -7.34 4.67 16.89
N ALA A 82 -6.36 3.89 17.38
CA ALA A 82 -5.20 3.51 16.57
C ALA A 82 -5.61 2.55 15.45
N MET A 83 -6.47 1.56 15.74
CA MET A 83 -7.00 0.63 14.73
C MET A 83 -7.77 1.37 13.64
N LEU A 84 -8.60 2.35 14.01
CA LEU A 84 -9.32 3.20 13.06
C LEU A 84 -8.36 3.94 12.09
N LYS A 85 -7.28 4.52 12.63
CA LYS A 85 -6.27 5.19 11.80
C LYS A 85 -5.51 4.22 10.89
N ILE A 86 -5.21 3.04 11.38
CA ILE A 86 -4.56 1.99 10.58
C ILE A 86 -5.49 1.54 9.47
N ASN A 87 -6.78 1.34 9.75
CA ASN A 87 -7.82 0.99 8.77
C ASN A 87 -7.82 1.97 7.58
N THR A 88 -7.93 3.27 7.87
CA THR A 88 -7.90 4.32 6.84
C THR A 88 -6.60 4.31 6.02
N ASN A 89 -5.45 4.06 6.64
CA ASN A 89 -4.19 4.00 5.90
C ASN A 89 -4.07 2.72 5.05
N LEU A 90 -4.60 1.59 5.52
CA LEU A 90 -4.62 0.35 4.74
C LEU A 90 -5.53 0.48 3.51
N GLU A 91 -6.69 1.13 3.63
CA GLU A 91 -7.56 1.43 2.49
C GLU A 91 -6.82 2.29 1.46
N ARG A 92 -6.16 3.39 1.89
CA ARG A 92 -5.37 4.22 0.98
C ARG A 92 -4.27 3.44 0.26
N LEU A 93 -3.62 2.49 0.92
CA LEU A 93 -2.64 1.60 0.27
C LEU A 93 -3.30 0.67 -0.76
N GLY A 94 -4.53 0.22 -0.50
CA GLY A 94 -5.36 -0.49 -1.47
C GLY A 94 -5.67 0.35 -2.71
N ASP A 95 -6.10 1.60 -2.50
CA ASP A 95 -6.32 2.59 -3.58
C ASP A 95 -5.05 2.82 -4.42
N PHE A 96 -3.88 2.89 -3.78
CA PHE A 96 -2.61 3.01 -4.50
C PHE A 96 -2.32 1.77 -5.34
N ALA A 97 -2.56 0.57 -4.80
CA ALA A 97 -2.42 -0.67 -5.56
C ALA A 97 -3.35 -0.70 -6.78
N GLU A 98 -4.60 -0.22 -6.65
CA GLU A 98 -5.52 -0.05 -7.77
C GLU A 98 -4.97 0.94 -8.81
N GLY A 99 -4.48 2.10 -8.37
CA GLY A 99 -3.89 3.12 -9.25
C GLY A 99 -2.69 2.58 -10.04
N ILE A 100 -1.81 1.84 -9.38
CA ILE A 100 -0.66 1.16 -9.98
C ILE A 100 -1.13 0.12 -11.04
N ALA A 101 -2.10 -0.71 -10.70
CA ALA A 101 -2.64 -1.72 -11.62
C ALA A 101 -3.34 -1.09 -12.83
N ARG A 102 -4.01 0.06 -12.67
CA ARG A 102 -4.61 0.82 -13.79
C ARG A 102 -3.58 1.27 -14.81
N PHE A 103 -2.35 1.58 -14.40
CA PHE A 103 -1.27 1.86 -15.34
C PHE A 103 -1.01 0.67 -16.25
N ALA A 104 -0.87 -0.55 -15.71
CA ALA A 104 -0.62 -1.76 -16.51
C ALA A 104 -1.76 -2.04 -17.52
N LEU A 105 -3.02 -1.73 -17.14
CA LEU A 105 -4.17 -1.85 -18.05
C LEU A 105 -4.16 -0.83 -19.17
N ASN A 106 -3.72 0.39 -18.89
CA ASN A 106 -3.76 1.51 -19.85
C ASN A 106 -2.47 1.68 -20.64
N CYS A 107 -1.40 0.97 -20.27
CA CYS A 107 -0.16 0.98 -21.02
C CYS A 107 -0.36 0.27 -22.36
N HIS A 108 0.06 0.92 -23.46
CA HIS A 108 -0.03 0.38 -24.81
C HIS A 108 1.27 -0.26 -25.30
N GLU A 109 2.33 -0.12 -24.51
CA GLU A 109 3.60 -0.78 -24.81
C GLU A 109 3.49 -2.29 -24.60
N PRO A 110 4.18 -3.10 -25.42
CA PRO A 110 4.18 -4.55 -25.26
C PRO A 110 4.96 -5.02 -24.02
N ALA A 111 5.92 -4.24 -23.57
CA ALA A 111 6.69 -4.42 -22.34
C ALA A 111 7.34 -3.08 -21.96
N LEU A 112 7.64 -2.90 -20.68
CA LEU A 112 8.49 -1.79 -20.24
C LEU A 112 9.95 -2.05 -20.69
N ASP A 113 10.61 -0.97 -21.09
CA ASP A 113 12.04 -1.05 -21.42
C ASP A 113 12.84 -1.49 -20.17
N THR A 114 13.58 -2.58 -20.30
CA THR A 114 14.35 -3.18 -19.20
C THR A 114 15.43 -2.24 -18.65
N GLU A 115 16.02 -1.39 -19.51
CA GLU A 115 17.02 -0.42 -19.09
C GLU A 115 16.37 0.71 -18.31
N LEU A 116 15.19 1.18 -18.74
CA LEU A 116 14.42 2.18 -18.01
C LEU A 116 13.97 1.66 -16.64
N VAL A 117 13.46 0.43 -16.55
CA VAL A 117 13.08 -0.20 -15.28
C VAL A 117 14.25 -0.25 -14.29
N LYS A 118 15.45 -0.58 -14.78
CA LYS A 118 16.68 -0.60 -13.97
C LYS A 118 17.11 0.80 -13.53
N GLN A 119 17.11 1.77 -14.45
CA GLN A 119 17.50 3.16 -14.12
C GLN A 119 16.56 3.78 -13.09
N LEU A 120 15.27 3.49 -13.18
CA LEU A 120 14.25 3.90 -12.21
C LEU A 120 14.29 3.10 -10.91
N ARG A 121 15.06 2.00 -10.84
CA ARG A 121 15.09 1.09 -9.70
C ARG A 121 13.70 0.62 -9.27
N LEU A 122 12.80 0.42 -10.23
CA LEU A 122 11.38 0.19 -9.96
C LEU A 122 11.14 -1.10 -9.17
N GLU A 123 11.86 -2.18 -9.47
CA GLU A 123 11.81 -3.44 -8.71
C GLU A 123 12.24 -3.25 -7.25
N GLU A 124 13.34 -2.49 -7.03
CA GLU A 124 13.83 -2.19 -5.69
C GLU A 124 12.82 -1.36 -4.90
N MET A 125 12.19 -0.38 -5.56
CA MET A 125 11.17 0.47 -4.94
C MET A 125 9.97 -0.33 -4.47
N ILE A 126 9.44 -1.23 -5.31
CA ILE A 126 8.32 -2.12 -4.97
C ILE A 126 8.70 -3.03 -3.79
N ALA A 127 9.86 -3.70 -3.88
CA ALA A 127 10.35 -4.58 -2.81
C ALA A 127 10.53 -3.84 -1.48
N GLN A 128 11.01 -2.60 -1.52
CA GLN A 128 11.20 -1.78 -0.33
C GLN A 128 9.88 -1.43 0.35
N VAL A 129 8.85 -1.02 -0.42
CA VAL A 129 7.52 -0.72 0.13
C VAL A 129 6.90 -1.96 0.77
N LEU A 130 6.97 -3.12 0.13
CA LEU A 130 6.49 -4.37 0.70
C LEU A 130 7.21 -4.72 2.00
N SER A 131 8.54 -4.55 2.04
CA SER A 131 9.34 -4.74 3.25
C SER A 131 8.99 -3.77 4.37
N MET A 132 8.67 -2.50 4.04
CA MET A 132 8.22 -1.51 5.02
C MET A 132 6.85 -1.87 5.60
N LEU A 133 5.93 -2.32 4.74
CA LEU A 133 4.59 -2.74 5.17
C LEU A 133 4.64 -3.98 6.08
N GLU A 134 5.52 -4.93 5.76
CA GLU A 134 5.73 -6.12 6.58
C GLU A 134 6.34 -5.78 7.95
N LEU A 135 7.36 -4.91 7.95
CA LEU A 135 7.97 -4.42 9.20
C LEU A 135 7.00 -3.62 10.07
N ALA A 136 6.15 -2.79 9.45
CA ALA A 136 5.11 -2.05 10.16
C ALA A 136 4.06 -3.00 10.77
N LYS A 137 3.68 -4.07 10.05
CA LYS A 137 2.80 -5.13 10.57
C LYS A 137 3.42 -5.80 11.80
N GLN A 138 4.68 -6.18 11.70
CA GLN A 138 5.41 -6.80 12.80
C GLN A 138 5.50 -5.85 14.01
N ALA A 139 5.79 -4.57 13.77
CA ALA A 139 5.81 -3.55 14.82
C ALA A 139 4.47 -3.46 15.58
N LEU A 140 3.35 -3.53 14.87
CA LEU A 140 2.02 -3.55 15.47
C LEU A 140 1.75 -4.83 16.28
N GLN A 141 2.14 -5.99 15.73
CA GLN A 141 1.90 -7.29 16.38
C GLN A 141 2.70 -7.45 17.67
N GLU A 142 3.97 -6.99 17.65
CA GLU A 142 4.90 -7.06 18.78
C GLU A 142 4.82 -5.83 19.71
N GLU A 143 4.00 -4.84 19.38
CA GLU A 143 3.88 -3.56 20.08
C GLU A 143 5.25 -2.87 20.25
N SER A 144 6.12 -3.01 19.23
CA SER A 144 7.50 -2.57 19.24
C SER A 144 7.68 -1.18 18.66
N GLN A 145 8.03 -0.21 19.49
CA GLN A 145 8.40 1.13 19.04
C GLN A 145 9.70 1.14 18.24
N GLU A 146 10.62 0.23 18.52
CA GLU A 146 11.90 0.11 17.81
C GLU A 146 11.65 -0.30 16.35
N LEU A 147 10.83 -1.34 16.11
CA LEU A 147 10.46 -1.76 14.77
C LEU A 147 9.69 -0.68 14.02
N ALA A 148 8.76 0.02 14.69
CA ALA A 148 8.03 1.13 14.09
C ALA A 148 8.96 2.27 13.65
N THR A 149 9.97 2.58 14.46
CA THR A 149 10.99 3.60 14.14
C THR A 149 11.88 3.16 12.97
N ALA A 150 12.19 1.86 12.86
CA ALA A 150 13.00 1.31 11.79
C ALA A 150 12.34 1.42 10.40
N VAL A 151 11.00 1.51 10.34
CA VAL A 151 10.28 1.75 9.07
C VAL A 151 10.71 3.08 8.44
N PHE A 152 10.85 4.16 9.24
CA PHE A 152 11.25 5.48 8.74
C PHE A 152 12.65 5.49 8.13
N ALA A 153 13.56 4.64 8.63
CA ALA A 153 14.91 4.55 8.06
C ALA A 153 14.92 3.94 6.65
N LYS A 154 13.88 3.17 6.30
CA LYS A 154 13.72 2.56 4.96
C LYS A 154 13.18 3.54 3.93
N ASP A 155 12.52 4.61 4.35
CA ASP A 155 11.91 5.62 3.50
C ASP A 155 12.93 6.42 2.68
N ASN A 156 14.12 6.66 3.23
CA ASN A 156 15.18 7.40 2.54
C ASN A 156 15.51 6.87 1.13
N MET A 157 15.45 5.55 0.94
CA MET A 157 15.68 4.94 -0.37
C MET A 157 14.57 5.29 -1.36
N LEU A 158 13.33 5.33 -0.92
CA LEU A 158 12.18 5.70 -1.75
C LEU A 158 12.26 7.18 -2.14
N ASP A 159 12.63 8.05 -1.20
CA ASP A 159 12.88 9.47 -1.44
C ASP A 159 13.94 9.69 -2.52
N GLU A 160 15.08 8.99 -2.43
CA GLU A 160 16.17 9.06 -3.39
C GLU A 160 15.71 8.65 -4.79
N ILE A 161 15.04 7.49 -4.90
CA ILE A 161 14.51 6.98 -6.18
C ILE A 161 13.52 7.98 -6.79
N ASN A 162 12.60 8.50 -5.99
CA ASN A 162 11.58 9.43 -6.46
C ASN A 162 12.19 10.76 -6.91
N ALA A 163 13.24 11.26 -6.23
CA ALA A 163 13.93 12.48 -6.59
C ALA A 163 14.61 12.37 -7.96
N ASP A 164 15.21 11.23 -8.27
CA ASP A 164 15.93 11.00 -9.52
C ASP A 164 15.01 10.66 -10.71
N ALA A 165 13.83 10.11 -10.42
CA ALA A 165 12.92 9.55 -11.42
C ALA A 165 12.54 10.54 -12.54
N THR A 166 12.27 11.81 -12.19
CA THR A 166 11.86 12.83 -13.16
C THR A 166 12.98 13.13 -14.18
N ALA A 167 14.23 13.20 -13.73
CA ALA A 167 15.37 13.47 -14.60
C ALA A 167 15.63 12.26 -15.53
N ILE A 168 15.55 11.05 -15.01
CA ILE A 168 15.68 9.80 -15.77
C ILE A 168 14.62 9.72 -16.87
N LEU A 169 13.36 9.96 -16.52
CA LEU A 169 12.25 9.91 -17.47
C LEU A 169 12.34 11.00 -18.53
N ALA A 170 12.77 12.23 -18.17
CA ALA A 170 12.97 13.31 -19.13
C ALA A 170 14.08 12.98 -20.14
N ASP A 171 15.20 12.42 -19.68
CA ASP A 171 16.29 11.97 -20.55
C ASP A 171 15.83 10.82 -21.47
N TYR A 172 15.08 9.86 -20.94
CA TYR A 172 14.53 8.75 -21.72
C TYR A 172 13.57 9.24 -22.80
N ILE A 173 12.62 10.14 -22.48
CA ILE A 173 11.69 10.74 -23.45
C ILE A 173 12.45 11.48 -24.55
N SER A 174 13.55 12.16 -24.25
CA SER A 174 14.33 12.87 -25.26
C SER A 174 14.92 11.94 -26.33
N ARG A 175 15.19 10.70 -25.96
CA ARG A 175 15.71 9.64 -26.84
C ARG A 175 14.60 8.80 -27.48
N HIS A 176 13.44 8.69 -26.81
CA HIS A 176 12.29 7.87 -27.17
C HIS A 176 10.99 8.69 -27.10
N PRO A 177 10.78 9.67 -27.98
CA PRO A 177 9.60 10.55 -27.93
C PRO A 177 8.26 9.79 -28.05
N GLU A 178 8.25 8.66 -28.71
CA GLU A 178 7.09 7.76 -28.86
C GLU A 178 6.58 7.22 -27.53
N SER A 179 7.45 7.04 -26.53
CA SER A 179 7.12 6.52 -25.20
C SER A 179 6.74 7.63 -24.18
N ALA A 180 6.62 8.88 -24.64
CA ALA A 180 6.37 10.01 -23.74
C ALA A 180 5.11 9.83 -22.86
N LEU A 181 4.01 9.32 -23.44
CA LEU A 181 2.77 9.10 -22.69
C LEU A 181 2.95 8.03 -21.61
N SER A 182 3.60 6.91 -21.94
CA SER A 182 3.89 5.84 -20.99
C SER A 182 4.80 6.33 -19.86
N CYS A 183 5.83 7.14 -20.17
CA CYS A 183 6.71 7.73 -19.18
C CYS A 183 5.98 8.71 -18.25
N LEU A 184 5.10 9.56 -18.77
CA LEU A 184 4.30 10.49 -17.95
C LEU A 184 3.37 9.73 -17.00
N ASN A 185 2.76 8.65 -17.46
CA ASN A 185 1.94 7.79 -16.60
C ASN A 185 2.80 7.06 -15.55
N LEU A 186 4.04 6.69 -15.89
CA LEU A 186 4.97 6.04 -14.97
C LEU A 186 5.41 6.98 -13.81
N VAL A 187 5.48 8.30 -14.05
CA VAL A 187 5.67 9.29 -12.96
C VAL A 187 4.58 9.14 -11.90
N SER A 188 3.32 8.96 -12.32
CA SER A 188 2.21 8.78 -11.39
C SER A 188 2.33 7.47 -10.60
N VAL A 189 2.78 6.39 -11.26
CA VAL A 189 3.03 5.10 -10.58
C VAL A 189 4.11 5.25 -9.51
N LEU A 190 5.24 5.86 -9.85
CA LEU A 190 6.34 6.11 -8.90
C LEU A 190 5.86 6.93 -7.70
N SER A 191 5.05 7.97 -7.95
CA SER A 191 4.45 8.77 -6.88
C SER A 191 3.52 7.94 -5.98
N LEU A 192 2.71 7.04 -6.54
CA LEU A 192 1.83 6.16 -5.76
C LEU A 192 2.63 5.16 -4.90
N ILE A 193 3.74 4.64 -5.42
CA ILE A 193 4.61 3.71 -4.68
C ILE A 193 5.37 4.46 -3.57
N HIS A 194 5.79 5.70 -3.81
CA HIS A 194 6.55 6.52 -2.85
C HIS A 194 5.72 6.98 -1.64
N ILE A 195 4.41 7.17 -1.78
CA ILE A 195 3.53 7.61 -0.68
C ILE A 195 3.37 6.55 0.40
#